data_ef8b21f61a62656cfd1acd9f11a18d8f
#
_entry.id   ef8b21f61a62656cfd1acd9f11a18d8f
#
_cell.length_a   1.000
_cell.length_b   1.000
_cell.length_c   1.000
_cell.angle_alpha   90.00
_cell.angle_beta   90.00
_cell.angle_gamma   90.00
#
_symmetry.space_group_name_H-M   'P 1'
#
loop_
_entity.id
_entity.type
_entity.pdbx_description
1 polymer ?
#
loop_
_entity_poly.entity_id
_entity_poly.type
_entity_poly.pdbx_seq_one_letter_code
_entity_poly.pdbx_strand_id
1 'polypeptide(L)'
;IDCCPFLGVLSLNAVFACDRLLVPVSSDFLSMRGAMQIERTLKAIEPVVKRRLERRYLLTRFDRRRKMSFEVQSQLAARFPGELCATAISENVAIAEAPALGRDIFAHAPSSRGAQDYQALLEELRAAGFVD
;
A
#
# COMPACT_ATOMS: atom_id res chain seq x y z
N ILE A 1 12.58 2.03 1.57
CA ILE A 1 12.75 3.35 0.90
C ILE A 1 11.36 3.92 0.68
N ASP A 2 11.06 5.05 1.30
CA ASP A 2 9.80 5.78 1.05
C ASP A 2 9.97 6.67 -0.21
N CYS A 3 8.97 6.63 -1.09
CA CYS A 3 8.99 7.31 -2.37
C CYS A 3 7.76 8.16 -2.57
N CYS A 4 7.92 9.30 -3.23
CA CYS A 4 6.78 10.08 -3.69
C CYS A 4 5.97 9.30 -4.77
N PRO A 5 4.67 9.61 -4.95
CA PRO A 5 3.82 8.89 -5.90
C PRO A 5 4.17 9.12 -7.38
N PHE A 6 5.10 10.02 -7.65
CA PHE A 6 5.55 10.31 -9.01
C PHE A 6 6.64 9.33 -9.46
N LEU A 7 6.41 8.61 -10.53
CA LEU A 7 7.37 7.67 -11.14
C LEU A 7 8.45 8.42 -11.95
N GLY A 8 9.29 9.17 -11.23
CA GLY A 8 10.45 9.84 -11.79
C GLY A 8 11.74 9.03 -11.60
N VAL A 9 12.87 9.62 -11.95
CA VAL A 9 14.20 8.99 -11.88
C VAL A 9 14.49 8.46 -10.47
N LEU A 10 14.17 9.23 -9.42
CA LEU A 10 14.43 8.82 -8.03
C LEU A 10 13.60 7.61 -7.62
N SER A 11 12.31 7.59 -7.94
CA SER A 11 11.43 6.45 -7.64
C SER A 11 11.84 5.20 -8.43
N LEU A 12 12.27 5.36 -9.68
CA LEU A 12 12.81 4.24 -10.46
C LEU A 12 14.10 3.69 -9.86
N ASN A 13 15.01 4.55 -9.39
CA ASN A 13 16.22 4.11 -8.70
C ASN A 13 15.89 3.32 -7.41
N ALA A 14 14.88 3.75 -6.65
CA ALA A 14 14.41 3.02 -5.50
C ALA A 14 13.85 1.64 -5.88
N VAL A 15 13.08 1.57 -6.97
CA VAL A 15 12.56 0.31 -7.52
C VAL A 15 13.70 -0.64 -7.95
N PHE A 16 14.75 -0.11 -8.58
CA PHE A 16 15.92 -0.93 -8.93
C PHE A 16 16.69 -1.45 -7.71
N ALA A 17 16.69 -0.69 -6.61
CA ALA A 17 17.42 -1.01 -5.38
C ALA A 17 16.63 -1.90 -4.41
N CYS A 18 15.31 -2.08 -4.60
CA CYS A 18 14.49 -2.85 -3.68
C CYS A 18 14.23 -4.28 -4.18
N ASP A 19 13.98 -5.18 -3.25
CA ASP A 19 13.58 -6.56 -3.55
C ASP A 19 12.06 -6.69 -3.61
N ARG A 20 11.34 -5.87 -2.85
CA ARG A 20 9.89 -5.93 -2.66
C ARG A 20 9.28 -4.53 -2.65
N LEU A 21 8.07 -4.43 -3.15
CA LEU A 21 7.30 -3.18 -3.26
C LEU A 21 5.97 -3.30 -2.52
N LEU A 22 5.73 -2.43 -1.57
CA LEU A 22 4.40 -2.22 -1.00
C LEU A 22 3.80 -0.97 -1.65
N VAL A 23 2.65 -1.12 -2.31
CA VAL A 23 1.98 -0.05 -3.06
C VAL A 23 0.70 0.34 -2.32
N PRO A 24 0.70 1.43 -1.56
CA PRO A 24 -0.51 1.93 -0.92
C PRO A 24 -1.45 2.57 -1.95
N VAL A 25 -2.72 2.20 -1.88
CA VAL A 25 -3.78 2.66 -2.80
C VAL A 25 -4.94 3.16 -1.95
N SER A 26 -5.26 4.45 -2.06
CA SER A 26 -6.47 4.98 -1.42
C SER A 26 -7.73 4.34 -2.03
N SER A 27 -8.78 4.17 -1.22
CA SER A 27 -10.02 3.53 -1.66
C SER A 27 -10.90 4.43 -2.53
N ASP A 28 -10.30 4.97 -3.61
CA ASP A 28 -10.94 5.78 -4.64
C ASP A 28 -10.48 5.36 -6.05
N PHE A 29 -11.28 5.68 -7.07
CA PHE A 29 -11.00 5.29 -8.45
C PHE A 29 -9.76 5.94 -9.05
N LEU A 30 -9.40 7.15 -8.63
CA LEU A 30 -8.21 7.82 -9.15
C LEU A 30 -6.94 7.12 -8.66
N SER A 31 -6.88 6.78 -7.38
CA SER A 31 -5.78 6.02 -6.79
C SER A 31 -5.65 4.62 -7.38
N MET A 32 -6.77 3.96 -7.66
CA MET A 32 -6.78 2.68 -8.38
C MET A 32 -6.16 2.80 -9.79
N ARG A 33 -6.50 3.86 -10.54
CA ARG A 33 -5.86 4.12 -11.85
C ARG A 33 -4.36 4.36 -11.73
N GLY A 34 -3.92 5.04 -10.66
CA GLY A 34 -2.52 5.20 -10.33
C GLY A 34 -1.81 3.86 -10.10
N ALA A 35 -2.42 2.95 -9.33
CA ALA A 35 -1.89 1.60 -9.11
C ALA A 35 -1.74 0.82 -10.43
N MET A 36 -2.70 0.93 -11.34
CA MET A 36 -2.60 0.32 -12.68
C MET A 36 -1.47 0.90 -13.51
N GLN A 37 -1.19 2.20 -13.38
CA GLN A 37 -0.06 2.85 -14.07
C GLN A 37 1.28 2.36 -13.48
N ILE A 38 1.38 2.25 -12.16
CA ILE A 38 2.55 1.68 -11.48
C ILE A 38 2.81 0.26 -12.01
N GLU A 39 1.79 -0.58 -12.05
CA GLU A 39 1.90 -1.95 -12.55
C GLU A 39 2.42 -2.02 -13.99
N ARG A 40 1.93 -1.15 -14.88
CA ARG A 40 2.41 -1.07 -16.26
C ARG A 40 3.89 -0.70 -16.31
N THR A 41 4.31 0.27 -15.51
CA THR A 41 5.72 0.70 -15.43
C THR A 41 6.59 -0.43 -14.89
N LEU A 42 6.18 -1.09 -13.82
CA LEU A 42 6.92 -2.23 -13.26
C LEU A 42 7.12 -3.34 -14.29
N LYS A 43 6.07 -3.71 -15.02
CA LYS A 43 6.16 -4.71 -16.12
C LYS A 43 7.10 -4.29 -17.23
N ALA A 44 7.17 -3.00 -17.54
CA ALA A 44 8.08 -2.49 -18.56
C ALA A 44 9.56 -2.54 -18.14
N ILE A 45 9.85 -2.42 -16.85
CA ILE A 45 11.23 -2.44 -16.34
C ILE A 45 11.71 -3.84 -15.91
N GLU A 46 10.82 -4.78 -15.61
CA GLU A 46 11.18 -6.16 -15.21
C GLU A 46 12.15 -6.85 -16.19
N PRO A 47 12.01 -6.72 -17.50
CA PRO A 47 13.00 -7.27 -18.44
C PRO A 47 14.40 -6.66 -18.31
N VAL A 48 14.49 -5.38 -17.91
CA VAL A 48 15.76 -4.67 -17.70
C VAL A 48 16.44 -5.17 -16.43
N VAL A 49 15.70 -5.31 -15.34
CA VAL A 49 16.22 -5.82 -14.05
C VAL A 49 16.38 -7.36 -14.07
N LYS A 50 15.90 -8.02 -15.11
CA LYS A 50 15.95 -9.48 -15.28
C LYS A 50 15.34 -10.27 -14.12
N ARG A 51 14.40 -9.70 -13.43
CA ARG A 51 13.63 -10.33 -12.34
C ARG A 51 12.24 -9.72 -12.25
N ARG A 52 11.27 -10.53 -11.77
CA ARG A 52 9.98 -10.00 -11.33
C ARG A 52 10.17 -9.35 -9.96
N LEU A 53 9.66 -8.12 -9.82
CA LEU A 53 9.62 -7.42 -8.54
C LEU A 53 8.40 -7.93 -7.76
N GLU A 54 8.65 -8.54 -6.62
CA GLU A 54 7.58 -8.94 -5.71
C GLU A 54 6.85 -7.70 -5.20
N ARG A 55 5.52 -7.70 -5.28
CA ARG A 55 4.72 -6.55 -4.89
C ARG A 55 3.46 -6.94 -4.17
N ARG A 56 3.02 -6.06 -3.28
CA ARG A 56 1.74 -6.12 -2.60
C ARG A 56 1.03 -4.78 -2.72
N TYR A 57 -0.27 -4.83 -2.92
CA TYR A 57 -1.14 -3.65 -2.95
C TYR A 57 -1.86 -3.57 -1.63
N LEU A 58 -1.86 -2.39 -1.01
CA LEU A 58 -2.48 -2.14 0.29
C LEU A 58 -3.58 -1.08 0.14
N LEU A 59 -4.82 -1.43 0.43
CA LEU A 59 -5.89 -0.44 0.54
C LEU A 59 -5.69 0.44 1.77
N THR A 60 -5.75 1.75 1.55
CA THR A 60 -5.68 2.76 2.61
C THR A 60 -6.91 3.65 2.56
N ARG A 61 -7.16 4.40 3.65
CA ARG A 61 -8.34 5.28 3.80
C ARG A 61 -9.65 4.53 3.53
N PHE A 62 -9.71 3.27 3.95
CA PHE A 62 -10.87 2.42 3.73
C PHE A 62 -12.01 2.82 4.65
N ASP A 63 -13.11 3.32 4.09
CA ASP A 63 -14.32 3.65 4.83
C ASP A 63 -15.40 2.58 4.55
N ARG A 64 -15.72 1.79 5.57
CA ARG A 64 -16.73 0.72 5.49
C ARG A 64 -18.16 1.21 5.22
N ARG A 65 -18.40 2.50 5.37
CA ARG A 65 -19.71 3.12 5.08
C ARG A 65 -19.87 3.49 3.60
N ARG A 66 -18.76 3.51 2.86
CA ARG A 66 -18.74 3.92 1.46
C ARG A 66 -18.76 2.70 0.54
N LYS A 67 -19.79 2.59 -0.28
CA LYS A 67 -19.91 1.55 -1.31
C LYS A 67 -18.69 1.55 -2.24
N MET A 68 -18.20 2.73 -2.61
CA MET A 68 -17.02 2.89 -3.45
C MET A 68 -15.78 2.18 -2.89
N SER A 69 -15.56 2.16 -1.57
CA SER A 69 -14.42 1.46 -0.97
C SER A 69 -14.44 -0.04 -1.30
N PHE A 70 -15.61 -0.68 -1.25
CA PHE A 70 -15.77 -2.10 -1.60
C PHE A 70 -15.66 -2.34 -3.10
N GLU A 71 -16.15 -1.41 -3.93
CA GLU A 71 -16.03 -1.50 -5.39
C GLU A 71 -14.56 -1.46 -5.80
N VAL A 72 -13.78 -0.52 -5.24
CA VAL A 72 -12.33 -0.40 -5.49
C VAL A 72 -11.61 -1.66 -5.00
N GLN A 73 -11.94 -2.16 -3.80
CA GLN A 73 -11.36 -3.41 -3.27
C GLN A 73 -11.61 -4.59 -4.22
N SER A 74 -12.83 -4.77 -4.67
CA SER A 74 -13.21 -5.85 -5.58
C SER A 74 -12.47 -5.76 -6.92
N GLN A 75 -12.37 -4.56 -7.47
CA GLN A 75 -11.66 -4.35 -8.74
C GLN A 75 -10.15 -4.56 -8.60
N LEU A 76 -9.53 -4.14 -7.49
CA LEU A 76 -8.11 -4.41 -7.23
C LEU A 76 -7.85 -5.90 -7.01
N ALA A 77 -8.71 -6.60 -6.28
CA ALA A 77 -8.60 -8.05 -6.07
C ALA A 77 -8.68 -8.83 -7.40
N ALA A 78 -9.60 -8.42 -8.28
CA ALA A 78 -9.72 -9.01 -9.61
C ALA A 78 -8.52 -8.69 -10.52
N ARG A 79 -7.93 -7.49 -10.38
CA ARG A 79 -6.83 -7.03 -11.22
C ARG A 79 -5.47 -7.57 -10.77
N PHE A 80 -5.27 -7.73 -9.46
CA PHE A 80 -4.03 -8.15 -8.84
C PHE A 80 -4.25 -9.41 -7.96
N PRO A 81 -4.63 -10.54 -8.57
CA PRO A 81 -4.96 -11.75 -7.83
C PRO A 81 -3.77 -12.24 -7.01
N GLY A 82 -3.98 -12.42 -5.70
CA GLY A 82 -2.95 -12.85 -4.76
C GLY A 82 -1.92 -11.76 -4.36
N GLU A 83 -2.02 -10.55 -4.92
CA GLU A 83 -1.10 -9.44 -4.61
C GLU A 83 -1.77 -8.35 -3.74
N LEU A 84 -3.09 -8.33 -3.60
CA LEU A 84 -3.80 -7.42 -2.69
C LEU A 84 -3.70 -7.96 -1.27
N CYS A 85 -3.28 -7.11 -0.33
CA CYS A 85 -3.33 -7.42 1.10
C CYS A 85 -4.78 -7.66 1.54
N ALA A 86 -4.99 -8.63 2.42
CA ALA A 86 -6.29 -8.88 3.05
C ALA A 86 -6.63 -7.75 4.04
N THR A 87 -5.61 -7.25 4.72
CA THR A 87 -5.72 -6.08 5.61
C THR A 87 -5.87 -4.80 4.81
N ALA A 88 -6.80 -3.94 5.24
CA ALA A 88 -6.94 -2.57 4.74
C ALA A 88 -6.78 -1.58 5.91
N ILE A 89 -6.11 -0.47 5.66
CA ILE A 89 -5.98 0.60 6.64
C ILE A 89 -7.22 1.49 6.58
N SER A 90 -7.99 1.47 7.66
CA SER A 90 -9.21 2.28 7.79
C SER A 90 -8.90 3.78 7.78
N GLU A 91 -9.81 4.58 7.25
CA GLU A 91 -9.74 6.03 7.44
C GLU A 91 -9.89 6.34 8.93
N ASN A 92 -8.87 7.00 9.51
CA ASN A 92 -8.78 7.21 10.95
C ASN A 92 -8.12 8.56 11.25
N VAL A 93 -8.79 9.38 12.06
CA VAL A 93 -8.32 10.73 12.40
C VAL A 93 -7.00 10.67 13.17
N ALA A 94 -6.80 9.70 14.05
CA ALA A 94 -5.57 9.57 14.82
C ALA A 94 -4.34 9.34 13.94
N ILE A 95 -4.48 8.64 12.80
CA ILE A 95 -3.38 8.49 11.81
C ILE A 95 -3.02 9.85 11.21
N ALA A 96 -4.02 10.68 10.93
CA ALA A 96 -3.78 12.01 10.34
C ALA A 96 -3.17 13.00 11.35
N GLU A 97 -3.49 12.86 12.63
CA GLU A 97 -3.00 13.74 13.71
C GLU A 97 -1.59 13.40 14.19
N ALA A 98 -1.21 12.13 14.20
CA ALA A 98 0.07 11.65 14.72
C ALA A 98 1.29 12.40 14.13
N PRO A 99 1.39 12.66 12.82
CA PRO A 99 2.51 13.40 12.23
C PRO A 99 2.62 14.84 12.72
N ALA A 100 1.51 15.52 13.01
CA ALA A 100 1.53 16.88 13.53
C ALA A 100 2.18 16.97 14.93
N LEU A 101 2.22 15.84 15.65
CA LEU A 101 2.84 15.70 16.97
C LEU A 101 4.24 15.05 16.90
N GLY A 102 4.75 14.76 15.70
CA GLY A 102 6.02 14.06 15.51
C GLY A 102 6.02 12.64 16.09
N ARG A 103 4.87 11.97 16.15
CA ARG A 103 4.70 10.64 16.74
C ARG A 103 4.19 9.65 15.69
N ASP A 104 4.53 8.39 15.85
CA ASP A 104 3.86 7.30 15.16
C ASP A 104 2.49 7.00 15.77
N ILE A 105 1.69 6.20 15.07
CA ILE A 105 0.34 5.87 15.52
C ILE A 105 0.31 5.05 16.81
N PHE A 106 1.33 4.22 17.06
CA PHE A 106 1.39 3.39 18.25
C PHE A 106 1.74 4.21 19.50
N ALA A 107 2.59 5.25 19.35
CA ALA A 107 2.90 6.20 20.41
C ALA A 107 1.79 7.23 20.63
N HIS A 108 1.04 7.60 19.56
CA HIS A 108 -0.02 8.60 19.63
C HIS A 108 -1.35 8.01 20.14
N ALA A 109 -1.80 6.93 19.56
CA ALA A 109 -3.10 6.32 19.83
C ALA A 109 -3.05 4.79 19.71
N PRO A 110 -2.39 4.07 20.66
CA PRO A 110 -2.12 2.63 20.56
C PRO A 110 -3.38 1.75 20.47
N SER A 111 -4.48 2.18 21.04
CA SER A 111 -5.77 1.47 21.01
C SER A 111 -6.66 1.88 19.83
N SER A 112 -6.21 2.79 18.98
CA SER A 112 -6.98 3.24 17.82
C SER A 112 -7.13 2.14 16.78
N ARG A 113 -8.18 2.25 15.97
CA ARG A 113 -8.38 1.35 14.81
C ARG A 113 -7.18 1.41 13.86
N GLY A 114 -6.59 2.59 13.68
CA GLY A 114 -5.41 2.76 12.84
C GLY A 114 -4.21 1.95 13.33
N ALA A 115 -3.92 1.98 14.63
CA ALA A 115 -2.84 1.17 15.21
C ALA A 115 -3.11 -0.33 15.03
N GLN A 116 -4.35 -0.77 15.26
CA GLN A 116 -4.75 -2.18 15.07
C GLN A 116 -4.59 -2.61 13.60
N ASP A 117 -5.00 -1.79 12.64
CA ASP A 117 -4.90 -2.11 11.22
C ASP A 117 -3.43 -2.20 10.79
N TYR A 118 -2.53 -1.31 11.25
CA TYR A 118 -1.10 -1.41 10.98
C TYR A 118 -0.45 -2.62 11.63
N GLN A 119 -0.86 -2.99 12.84
CA GLN A 119 -0.39 -4.21 13.49
C GLN A 119 -0.80 -5.45 12.69
N ALA A 120 -2.07 -5.54 12.29
CA ALA A 120 -2.58 -6.64 11.49
C ALA A 120 -1.88 -6.73 10.11
N LEU A 121 -1.59 -5.59 9.48
CA LEU A 121 -0.82 -5.54 8.25
C LEU A 121 0.59 -6.12 8.43
N LEU A 122 1.29 -5.73 9.50
CA LEU A 122 2.63 -6.25 9.78
C LEU A 122 2.61 -7.77 9.96
N GLU A 123 1.63 -8.29 10.70
CA GLU A 123 1.46 -9.73 10.90
C GLU A 123 1.17 -10.46 9.59
N GLU A 124 0.31 -9.91 8.73
CA GLU A 124 0.02 -10.46 7.40
C GLU A 124 1.27 -10.50 6.52
N LEU A 125 2.02 -9.40 6.45
CA LEU A 125 3.21 -9.30 5.63
C LEU A 125 4.33 -10.24 6.12
N ARG A 126 4.48 -10.41 7.43
CA ARG A 126 5.41 -11.38 8.03
C ARG A 126 5.00 -12.82 7.73
N ALA A 127 3.74 -13.16 7.92
CA ALA A 127 3.21 -14.48 7.61
C ALA A 127 3.38 -14.85 6.13
N ALA A 128 3.33 -13.86 5.25
CA ALA A 128 3.58 -14.03 3.81
C ALA A 128 5.08 -14.05 3.44
N GLY A 129 5.99 -13.86 4.40
CA GLY A 129 7.44 -13.73 4.14
C GLY A 129 7.81 -12.48 3.34
N PHE A 130 6.93 -11.48 3.33
CA PHE A 130 7.14 -10.24 2.58
C PHE A 130 8.01 -9.23 3.34
N VAL A 131 8.02 -9.29 4.64
CA VAL A 131 8.91 -8.55 5.55
C VAL A 131 9.45 -9.50 6.62
N ASP A 132 10.61 -9.16 7.18
CA ASP A 132 11.27 -9.92 8.25
C ASP A 132 10.63 -9.65 9.62
#